data_bc74da7813693bf4f7f4e390ab9b0cd9
#
_entry.id   bc74da7813693bf4f7f4e390ab9b0cd9
#
_cell.length_a   1.000
_cell.length_b   1.000
_cell.length_c   1.000
_cell.angle_alpha   90.00
_cell.angle_beta   90.00
_cell.angle_gamma   90.00
#
_symmetry.space_group_name_H-M   'P 1'
#
loop_
_entity.id
_entity.type
_entity.pdbx_description
1 polymer ?
#
loop_
_entity_poly.entity_id
_entity_poly.type
_entity_poly.pdbx_seq_one_letter_code
_entity_poly.pdbx_strand_id
1 'polypeptide(L)'
;KQKILNTKDSVSKIANKIDRLGLGAPIASFLIRIAAVESCYGLNRRAGNNIWQVDPIAFKDTQNLSSHPGLKSKFKILKDNGIDWPKLTYTQIKSKPLLNAIAARLYIGNMPGDIPKDLKGQANYWKSNYNTSSGGGSTYEFIKKNSGDGTSGCIDYV
;
A
#
# COMPACT_ATOMS: atom_id res chain seq x y z
N LYS A 1 0.59 15.62 -16.78
CA LYS A 1 1.57 14.54 -16.70
C LYS A 1 2.63 14.80 -15.62
N GLN A 2 3.21 16.00 -15.59
CA GLN A 2 4.25 16.34 -14.63
C GLN A 2 3.76 16.23 -13.18
N LYS A 3 2.53 16.66 -12.91
CA LYS A 3 1.94 16.56 -11.57
C LYS A 3 1.82 15.08 -11.12
N ILE A 4 1.42 14.20 -12.03
CA ILE A 4 1.33 12.77 -11.74
C ILE A 4 2.72 12.21 -11.45
N LEU A 5 3.73 12.55 -12.25
CA LEU A 5 5.10 12.09 -12.03
C LEU A 5 5.65 12.58 -10.69
N ASN A 6 5.38 13.83 -10.31
CA ASN A 6 5.80 14.38 -9.02
C ASN A 6 5.15 13.62 -7.85
N THR A 7 3.86 13.33 -7.95
CA THR A 7 3.13 12.61 -6.91
C THR A 7 3.61 11.16 -6.82
N LYS A 8 3.82 10.52 -7.98
CA LYS A 8 4.41 9.18 -8.04
C LYS A 8 5.79 9.15 -7.40
N ASP A 9 6.62 10.16 -7.63
CA ASP A 9 7.94 10.27 -7.03
C ASP A 9 7.86 10.34 -5.49
N SER A 10 6.92 11.14 -4.97
CA SER A 10 6.68 11.23 -3.51
C SER A 10 6.26 9.88 -2.93
N VAL A 11 5.35 9.17 -3.59
CA VAL A 11 4.92 7.83 -3.20
C VAL A 11 6.09 6.85 -3.25
N SER A 12 6.92 6.94 -4.28
CA SER A 12 8.10 6.08 -4.43
C SER A 12 9.09 6.27 -3.28
N LYS A 13 9.31 7.49 -2.85
CA LYS A 13 10.17 7.79 -1.68
C LYS A 13 9.63 7.14 -0.42
N ILE A 14 8.32 7.19 -0.21
CA ILE A 14 7.67 6.53 0.94
C ILE A 14 7.86 5.01 0.83
N ALA A 15 7.58 4.42 -0.32
CA ALA A 15 7.71 2.98 -0.54
C ALA A 15 9.15 2.48 -0.30
N ASN A 16 10.14 3.23 -0.78
CA ASN A 16 11.54 2.91 -0.55
C ASN A 16 11.91 3.02 0.93
N LYS A 17 11.36 3.99 1.64
CA LYS A 17 11.55 4.11 3.10
C LYS A 17 10.96 2.91 3.83
N ILE A 18 9.80 2.41 3.40
CA ILE A 18 9.19 1.20 3.95
C ILE A 18 10.13 0.00 3.79
N ASP A 19 10.72 -0.18 2.60
CA ASP A 19 11.68 -1.26 2.39
C ASP A 19 12.88 -1.15 3.34
N ARG A 20 13.37 0.07 3.59
CA ARG A 20 14.50 0.30 4.51
C ARG A 20 14.17 0.06 5.97
N LEU A 21 12.90 0.11 6.36
CA LEU A 21 12.50 -0.23 7.74
C LEU A 21 12.69 -1.70 8.07
N GLY A 22 12.76 -2.57 7.08
CA GLY A 22 12.99 -4.00 7.30
C GLY A 22 11.77 -4.75 7.82
N LEU A 23 10.56 -4.32 7.41
CA LEU A 23 9.30 -4.97 7.81
C LEU A 23 9.02 -6.26 7.02
N GLY A 24 9.96 -6.74 6.25
CA GLY A 24 9.88 -7.92 5.41
C GLY A 24 10.71 -7.77 4.17
N ALA A 25 10.52 -8.65 3.19
CA ALA A 25 11.20 -8.54 1.90
C ALA A 25 10.88 -7.21 1.20
N PRO A 26 11.82 -6.66 0.39
CA PRO A 26 11.55 -5.43 -0.35
C PRO A 26 10.39 -5.60 -1.33
N ILE A 27 9.40 -4.72 -1.24
CA ILE A 27 8.22 -4.75 -2.12
C ILE A 27 7.85 -3.35 -2.63
N ALA A 28 8.81 -2.42 -2.69
CA ALA A 28 8.52 -1.04 -3.07
C ALA A 28 7.78 -0.95 -4.41
N SER A 29 8.16 -1.73 -5.42
CA SER A 29 7.48 -1.70 -6.73
C SER A 29 6.00 -2.07 -6.61
N PHE A 30 5.68 -3.06 -5.77
CA PHE A 30 4.29 -3.46 -5.55
C PHE A 30 3.51 -2.36 -4.81
N LEU A 31 4.10 -1.78 -3.76
CA LEU A 31 3.46 -0.67 -3.03
C LEU A 31 3.17 0.52 -3.96
N ILE A 32 4.11 0.90 -4.81
CA ILE A 32 3.92 1.99 -5.77
C ILE A 32 2.77 1.68 -6.72
N ARG A 33 2.69 0.46 -7.23
CA ARG A 33 1.64 0.03 -8.15
C ARG A 33 0.26 -0.05 -7.49
N ILE A 34 0.20 -0.44 -6.22
CA ILE A 34 -1.05 -0.40 -5.46
C ILE A 34 -1.52 1.06 -5.31
N ALA A 35 -0.63 1.98 -4.96
CA ALA A 35 -0.98 3.39 -4.84
C ALA A 35 -1.57 3.95 -6.14
N ALA A 36 -1.06 3.52 -7.29
CA ALA A 36 -1.59 3.92 -8.60
C ALA A 36 -3.04 3.46 -8.77
N VAL A 37 -3.31 2.17 -8.56
CA VAL A 37 -4.64 1.61 -8.80
C VAL A 37 -5.65 2.07 -7.74
N GLU A 38 -5.23 2.20 -6.48
CA GLU A 38 -6.16 2.54 -5.39
C GLU A 38 -6.55 4.03 -5.38
N SER A 39 -5.64 4.93 -5.71
CA SER A 39 -5.90 6.37 -5.53
C SER A 39 -5.21 7.27 -6.55
N CYS A 40 -4.64 6.73 -7.62
CA CYS A 40 -3.77 7.49 -8.51
C CYS A 40 -2.73 8.29 -7.72
N TYR A 41 -1.97 7.59 -6.89
CA TYR A 41 -0.92 8.18 -6.05
C TYR A 41 -1.44 9.25 -5.09
N GLY A 42 -2.71 9.15 -4.67
CA GLY A 42 -3.37 10.15 -3.81
C GLY A 42 -3.99 11.32 -4.56
N LEU A 43 -3.92 11.35 -5.89
CA LEU A 43 -4.54 12.41 -6.69
C LEU A 43 -6.07 12.32 -6.72
N ASN A 44 -6.63 11.14 -6.52
CA ASN A 44 -8.06 10.98 -6.37
C ASN A 44 -8.49 11.58 -5.03
N ARG A 45 -9.18 12.71 -5.08
CA ARG A 45 -9.56 13.49 -3.87
C ARG A 45 -10.43 12.70 -2.90
N ARG A 46 -11.22 11.73 -3.38
CA ARG A 46 -12.04 10.87 -2.53
C ARG A 46 -11.21 10.00 -1.60
N ALA A 47 -9.97 9.72 -1.99
CA ALA A 47 -9.05 8.93 -1.18
C ALA A 47 -8.48 9.71 0.01
N GLY A 48 -8.42 11.05 -0.08
CA GLY A 48 -7.74 11.87 0.92
C GLY A 48 -6.28 11.45 1.05
N ASN A 49 -5.80 11.26 2.28
CA ASN A 49 -4.46 10.76 2.56
C ASN A 49 -4.40 9.23 2.67
N ASN A 50 -5.51 8.54 2.44
CA ASN A 50 -5.58 7.08 2.41
C ASN A 50 -5.13 6.56 1.02
N ILE A 51 -3.89 6.82 0.69
CA ILE A 51 -3.32 6.57 -0.64
C ILE A 51 -3.43 5.10 -1.04
N TRP A 52 -3.23 4.20 -0.10
CA TRP A 52 -3.30 2.75 -0.29
C TRP A 52 -4.68 2.15 -0.03
N GLN A 53 -5.69 2.99 0.25
CA GLN A 53 -7.08 2.57 0.49
C GLN A 53 -7.19 1.43 1.50
N VAL A 54 -6.47 1.56 2.61
CA VAL A 54 -6.57 0.62 3.72
C VAL A 54 -7.90 0.85 4.43
N ASP A 55 -8.74 -0.18 4.50
CA ASP A 55 -10.03 -0.11 5.20
C ASP A 55 -9.90 -0.48 6.70
N PRO A 56 -10.96 -0.29 7.51
CA PRO A 56 -10.90 -0.61 8.93
C PRO A 56 -10.61 -2.08 9.22
N ILE A 57 -11.10 -3.00 8.39
CA ILE A 57 -10.88 -4.44 8.58
C ILE A 57 -9.42 -4.77 8.32
N ALA A 58 -8.85 -4.26 7.23
CA ALA A 58 -7.43 -4.44 6.91
C ALA A 58 -6.55 -3.84 8.01
N PHE A 59 -6.90 -2.66 8.52
CA PHE A 59 -6.15 -2.06 9.61
C PHE A 59 -6.16 -2.92 10.87
N LYS A 60 -7.32 -3.43 11.26
CA LYS A 60 -7.43 -4.33 12.42
C LYS A 60 -6.58 -5.58 12.23
N ASP A 61 -6.52 -6.11 11.02
CA ASP A 61 -5.68 -7.28 10.71
C ASP A 61 -4.19 -6.98 10.96
N THR A 62 -3.75 -5.74 10.72
CA THR A 62 -2.37 -5.33 11.00
C THR A 62 -2.04 -5.22 12.48
N GLN A 63 -3.04 -5.23 13.35
CA GLN A 63 -2.89 -5.18 14.82
C GLN A 63 -3.22 -6.50 15.49
N ASN A 64 -3.60 -7.52 14.71
CA ASN A 64 -4.05 -8.81 15.23
C ASN A 64 -2.87 -9.75 15.44
N LEU A 65 -2.16 -9.55 16.55
CA LEU A 65 -1.00 -10.36 16.93
C LEU A 65 -1.37 -11.82 17.16
N SER A 66 -2.58 -12.08 17.64
CA SER A 66 -3.06 -13.45 17.92
C SER A 66 -3.13 -14.28 16.63
N SER A 67 -3.69 -13.70 15.56
CA SER A 67 -3.80 -14.37 14.25
C SER A 67 -2.49 -14.33 13.47
N HIS A 68 -1.64 -13.34 13.72
CA HIS A 68 -0.40 -13.11 12.98
C HIS A 68 0.76 -12.89 13.93
N PRO A 69 1.32 -13.97 14.53
CA PRO A 69 2.40 -13.84 15.52
C PRO A 69 3.66 -13.15 14.98
N GLY A 70 3.89 -13.21 13.67
CA GLY A 70 5.00 -12.54 13.01
C GLY A 70 4.97 -11.01 13.12
N LEU A 71 3.82 -10.43 13.48
CA LEU A 71 3.71 -8.98 13.71
C LEU A 71 4.53 -8.51 14.90
N LYS A 72 4.83 -9.39 15.86
CA LYS A 72 5.56 -9.02 17.07
C LYS A 72 6.91 -8.36 16.77
N SER A 73 7.69 -8.98 15.88
CA SER A 73 8.99 -8.43 15.48
C SER A 73 8.85 -7.13 14.72
N LYS A 74 7.81 -7.01 13.89
CA LYS A 74 7.53 -5.80 13.12
C LYS A 74 7.11 -4.64 14.03
N PHE A 75 6.31 -4.91 15.05
CA PHE A 75 5.94 -3.91 16.05
C PHE A 75 7.16 -3.38 16.80
N LYS A 76 8.13 -4.27 17.09
CA LYS A 76 9.38 -3.85 17.74
C LYS A 76 10.19 -2.91 16.83
N ILE A 77 10.32 -3.24 15.56
CA ILE A 77 11.01 -2.39 14.58
C ILE A 77 10.34 -1.02 14.51
N LEU A 78 9.02 -0.98 14.43
CA LEU A 78 8.27 0.28 14.37
C LEU A 78 8.44 1.09 15.65
N LYS A 79 8.40 0.45 16.81
CA LYS A 79 8.58 1.13 18.09
C LYS A 79 9.97 1.74 18.21
N ASP A 80 10.99 1.05 17.73
CA ASP A 80 12.36 1.57 17.66
C ASP A 80 12.48 2.80 16.76
N ASN A 81 11.53 2.99 15.86
CA ASN A 81 11.40 4.14 14.97
C ASN A 81 10.35 5.16 15.44
N GLY A 82 9.93 5.08 16.70
CA GLY A 82 8.99 6.04 17.30
C GLY A 82 7.52 5.80 16.97
N ILE A 83 7.18 4.62 16.45
CA ILE A 83 5.80 4.28 16.04
C ILE A 83 5.29 3.11 16.88
N ASP A 84 4.35 3.39 17.79
CA ASP A 84 3.71 2.36 18.62
C ASP A 84 2.46 1.83 17.91
N TRP A 85 2.65 0.89 17.00
CA TRP A 85 1.61 0.43 16.08
C TRP A 85 0.34 -0.05 16.78
N PRO A 86 0.41 -0.87 17.86
CA PRO A 86 -0.79 -1.33 18.54
C PRO A 86 -1.66 -0.21 19.13
N LYS A 87 -1.10 0.97 19.36
CA LYS A 87 -1.83 2.12 19.94
C LYS A 87 -2.39 3.07 18.90
N LEU A 88 -2.09 2.88 17.60
CA LEU A 88 -2.58 3.75 16.56
C LEU A 88 -4.06 3.50 16.29
N THR A 89 -4.76 4.57 15.91
CA THR A 89 -6.15 4.53 15.49
C THR A 89 -6.25 4.54 13.97
N TYR A 90 -7.37 4.08 13.45
CA TYR A 90 -7.65 4.13 12.02
C TYR A 90 -7.59 5.56 11.47
N THR A 91 -8.11 6.53 12.22
CA THR A 91 -8.04 7.94 11.81
C THR A 91 -6.60 8.39 11.59
N GLN A 92 -5.68 7.97 12.46
CA GLN A 92 -4.26 8.32 12.32
C GLN A 92 -3.64 7.72 11.06
N ILE A 93 -3.91 6.46 10.75
CA ILE A 93 -3.31 5.82 9.56
C ILE A 93 -3.91 6.34 8.25
N LYS A 94 -5.11 6.89 8.27
CA LYS A 94 -5.70 7.53 7.10
C LYS A 94 -5.18 8.94 6.86
N SER A 95 -4.67 9.60 7.90
CA SER A 95 -4.32 11.02 7.82
C SER A 95 -2.87 11.27 7.43
N LYS A 96 -1.99 10.27 7.57
CA LYS A 96 -0.55 10.41 7.31
C LYS A 96 -0.09 9.39 6.27
N PRO A 97 0.42 9.85 5.11
CA PRO A 97 0.86 8.93 4.04
C PRO A 97 1.85 7.86 4.49
N LEU A 98 2.82 8.19 5.33
CA LEU A 98 3.77 7.20 5.83
C LEU A 98 3.08 6.11 6.66
N LEU A 99 2.19 6.48 7.57
CA LEU A 99 1.46 5.50 8.38
C LEU A 99 0.52 4.67 7.53
N ASN A 100 -0.07 5.26 6.50
CA ASN A 100 -0.91 4.55 5.54
C ASN A 100 -0.10 3.50 4.78
N ALA A 101 1.10 3.85 4.32
CA ALA A 101 2.00 2.92 3.64
C ALA A 101 2.43 1.77 4.57
N ILE A 102 2.73 2.07 5.83
CA ILE A 102 3.07 1.04 6.83
C ILE A 102 1.89 0.08 7.02
N ALA A 103 0.67 0.61 7.14
CA ALA A 103 -0.53 -0.22 7.25
C ALA A 103 -0.68 -1.17 6.06
N ALA A 104 -0.51 -0.67 4.84
CA ALA A 104 -0.53 -1.49 3.63
C ALA A 104 0.56 -2.57 3.67
N ARG A 105 1.78 -2.21 4.07
CA ARG A 105 2.89 -3.16 4.16
C ARG A 105 2.64 -4.27 5.17
N LEU A 106 2.13 -3.93 6.35
CA LEU A 106 1.82 -4.92 7.38
C LEU A 106 0.67 -5.84 6.94
N TYR A 107 -0.34 -5.27 6.29
CA TYR A 107 -1.46 -6.04 5.76
C TYR A 107 -0.98 -7.05 4.71
N ILE A 108 -0.14 -6.61 3.77
CA ILE A 108 0.45 -7.49 2.75
C ILE A 108 1.33 -8.56 3.41
N GLY A 109 2.05 -8.21 4.46
CA GLY A 109 2.88 -9.16 5.19
C GLY A 109 2.10 -10.30 5.85
N ASN A 110 0.82 -10.10 6.13
CA ASN A 110 -0.07 -11.13 6.68
C ASN A 110 -0.67 -12.04 5.60
N MET A 111 -0.47 -11.72 4.32
CA MET A 111 -1.00 -12.49 3.20
C MET A 111 -0.08 -13.65 2.84
N PRO A 112 -0.63 -14.74 2.24
CA PRO A 112 0.18 -15.90 1.89
C PRO A 112 1.01 -15.68 0.63
N GLY A 113 2.11 -16.43 0.54
CA GLY A 113 2.93 -16.51 -0.66
C GLY A 113 3.86 -15.32 -0.87
N ASP A 114 4.73 -15.46 -1.85
CA ASP A 114 5.67 -14.42 -2.24
C ASP A 114 5.01 -13.43 -3.18
N ILE A 115 5.43 -12.16 -3.09
CA ILE A 115 4.94 -11.13 -3.99
C ILE A 115 5.60 -11.29 -5.35
N PRO A 116 4.82 -11.44 -6.44
CA PRO A 116 5.38 -11.47 -7.78
C PRO A 116 6.13 -10.19 -8.12
N LYS A 117 7.11 -10.29 -9.01
CA LYS A 117 7.93 -9.14 -9.41
C LYS A 117 7.44 -8.48 -10.69
N ASP A 118 6.71 -9.21 -11.51
CA ASP A 118 6.20 -8.71 -12.79
C ASP A 118 4.82 -8.05 -12.62
N LEU A 119 4.48 -7.20 -13.57
CA LEU A 119 3.24 -6.40 -13.51
C LEU A 119 1.99 -7.28 -13.49
N LYS A 120 1.90 -8.28 -14.37
CA LYS A 120 0.74 -9.18 -14.45
C LYS A 120 0.58 -10.01 -13.17
N GLY A 121 1.68 -10.56 -12.66
CA GLY A 121 1.67 -11.31 -11.41
C GLY A 121 1.22 -10.46 -10.24
N GLN A 122 1.71 -9.22 -10.15
CA GLN A 122 1.31 -8.28 -9.11
C GLN A 122 -0.17 -7.91 -9.24
N ALA A 123 -0.69 -7.74 -10.45
CA ALA A 123 -2.11 -7.47 -10.68
C ALA A 123 -2.98 -8.61 -10.13
N ASN A 124 -2.60 -9.86 -10.42
CA ASN A 124 -3.33 -11.03 -9.95
C ASN A 124 -3.25 -11.15 -8.42
N TYR A 125 -2.07 -10.93 -7.84
CA TYR A 125 -1.88 -10.98 -6.39
C TYR A 125 -2.69 -9.89 -5.69
N TRP A 126 -2.66 -8.67 -6.20
CA TRP A 126 -3.44 -7.55 -5.66
C TRP A 126 -4.94 -7.87 -5.68
N LYS A 127 -5.46 -8.37 -6.80
CA LYS A 127 -6.89 -8.69 -6.91
C LYS A 127 -7.32 -9.81 -5.97
N SER A 128 -6.50 -10.84 -5.84
CA SER A 128 -6.84 -12.01 -5.02
C SER A 128 -6.70 -11.76 -3.53
N ASN A 129 -5.74 -10.93 -3.10
CA ASN A 129 -5.37 -10.81 -1.70
C ASN A 129 -5.60 -9.43 -1.09
N TYR A 130 -5.39 -8.36 -1.85
CA TYR A 130 -5.51 -6.99 -1.36
C TYR A 130 -6.89 -6.40 -1.65
N ASN A 131 -7.31 -6.42 -2.90
CA ASN A 131 -8.62 -5.89 -3.32
C ASN A 131 -9.76 -6.89 -3.02
N THR A 132 -9.53 -8.17 -3.27
CA THR A 132 -10.45 -9.30 -3.10
C THR A 132 -11.64 -9.29 -4.06
N SER A 133 -12.43 -10.39 -4.04
CA SER A 133 -13.58 -10.54 -4.93
C SER A 133 -14.71 -9.56 -4.61
N SER A 134 -14.79 -9.07 -3.37
CA SER A 134 -15.79 -8.07 -2.96
C SER A 134 -15.42 -6.65 -3.33
N GLY A 135 -14.15 -6.40 -3.69
CA GLY A 135 -13.70 -5.09 -4.15
C GLY A 135 -14.11 -4.82 -5.60
N GLY A 136 -14.25 -3.53 -5.95
CA GLY A 136 -14.71 -3.12 -7.27
C GLY A 136 -13.64 -3.10 -8.36
N GLY A 137 -12.37 -3.28 -8.02
CA GLY A 137 -11.27 -3.21 -8.98
C GLY A 137 -11.06 -4.49 -9.78
N SER A 138 -10.37 -4.38 -10.90
CA SER A 138 -10.02 -5.50 -11.78
C SER A 138 -8.51 -5.54 -12.06
N THR A 139 -8.01 -6.71 -12.44
CA THR A 139 -6.62 -6.85 -12.89
C THR A 139 -6.31 -5.95 -14.07
N TYR A 140 -7.28 -5.75 -14.96
CA TYR A 140 -7.16 -4.85 -16.10
C TYR A 140 -6.85 -3.41 -15.63
N GLU A 141 -7.57 -2.91 -14.63
CA GLU A 141 -7.33 -1.57 -14.10
C GLU A 141 -5.94 -1.43 -13.46
N PHE A 142 -5.51 -2.45 -12.72
CA PHE A 142 -4.17 -2.46 -12.14
C PHE A 142 -3.10 -2.34 -13.24
N ILE A 143 -3.23 -3.15 -14.28
CA ILE A 143 -2.28 -3.14 -15.39
C ILE A 143 -2.33 -1.82 -16.15
N LYS A 144 -3.54 -1.32 -16.45
CA LYS A 144 -3.72 -0.06 -17.18
C LYS A 144 -3.09 1.12 -16.45
N LYS A 145 -3.32 1.24 -15.15
CA LYS A 145 -2.80 2.36 -14.36
C LYS A 145 -1.28 2.27 -14.14
N ASN A 146 -0.69 1.11 -14.33
CA ASN A 146 0.73 0.89 -14.11
C ASN A 146 1.53 0.65 -15.40
N SER A 147 0.89 0.77 -16.56
CA SER A 147 1.58 0.62 -17.86
C SER A 147 2.39 1.87 -18.21
N GLY A 148 3.47 1.67 -18.92
CA GLY A 148 4.38 2.76 -19.29
C GLY A 148 4.99 3.42 -18.07
N ASP A 149 4.92 4.75 -18.00
CA ASP A 149 5.42 5.53 -16.86
C ASP A 149 4.40 5.66 -15.71
N GLY A 150 3.22 5.03 -15.86
CA GLY A 150 2.17 5.06 -14.85
C GLY A 150 1.34 6.34 -14.85
N THR A 151 1.43 7.17 -15.90
CA THR A 151 0.68 8.45 -15.92
C THR A 151 -0.64 8.38 -16.65
N SER A 152 -0.75 7.59 -17.73
CA SER A 152 -1.93 7.59 -18.61
C SER A 152 -3.21 7.20 -17.89
N GLY A 153 -3.16 6.26 -16.96
CA GLY A 153 -4.32 5.82 -16.20
C GLY A 153 -4.81 6.81 -15.15
N CYS A 154 -4.03 7.84 -14.85
CA CYS A 154 -4.33 8.84 -13.83
C CYS A 154 -4.54 10.25 -14.40
N ILE A 155 -4.55 10.40 -15.72
CA ILE A 155 -4.61 11.72 -16.35
C ILE A 155 -5.89 12.48 -16.02
N ASP A 156 -6.99 11.78 -15.74
CA ASP A 156 -8.28 12.40 -15.43
C ASP A 156 -8.32 13.05 -14.04
N TYR A 157 -7.29 12.86 -13.22
CA TYR A 157 -7.22 13.42 -11.87
C TYR A 157 -6.34 14.67 -11.76
N VAL A 158 -5.90 15.21 -12.89
CA VAL A 158 -5.05 16.41 -12.91
C VAL A 158 -5.61 17.51 -13.79
#